data_0e27c380095f0eb44e2d7913f6402130
#
_entry.id   0e27c380095f0eb44e2d7913f6402130
#
_cell.length_a   1.000
_cell.length_b   1.000
_cell.length_c   1.000
_cell.angle_alpha   90.00
_cell.angle_beta   90.00
_cell.angle_gamma   90.00
#
_symmetry.space_group_name_H-M   'P 1'
#
loop_
_entity.id
_entity.type
_entity.pdbx_description
1 polymer ?
#
loop_
_entity_poly.entity_id
_entity_poly.type
_entity_poly.pdbx_seq_one_letter_code
_entity_poly.pdbx_strand_id
1 'polypeptide(L)'
;MGKDYSDIAFKDDGRLKLLIIVGTRPEVIRLSEVIKKCRRHFDCLLAHTGQNYDYTLNGIFFRDLSLDDPDVYLDAVGADLGETVGNIIAASYKLMVQVKPDALLILGDTNSCLSAIAAKRLHIPIFHMEAGNRCKDECLPEETNRRIVDVISDVNLAYSEHARRYLKDTGCAPERTYVTGSPMAEVLRANLDKIEASDVLSELGLEPKRYMLLSAHREENIDTEANFTSLFTAINALAEKYDMPILYSCHPRSRKRLEATGFKLDPRVRMHEPMGFHDYNCLQMNAFAVVSDSGTLPEESSFFASIGRPFPAVCIRTSTERPEALDKACFTLAGISEKGLLQAVHTAVELDAEGSLPEAPVPDYADEAVSTKVVKIIQSYTGVVDKMVWRKSI
;
A
#
# COMPACT_ATOMS: atom_id res chain seq x y z
N MET A 1 32.10 -2.28 6.18
CA MET A 1 32.33 -2.25 4.70
C MET A 1 30.96 -2.26 4.03
N GLY A 2 30.69 -1.34 3.10
CA GLY A 2 29.41 -1.34 2.41
C GLY A 2 29.29 -2.55 1.49
N LYS A 3 28.03 -2.99 1.25
CA LYS A 3 27.73 -4.08 0.32
C LYS A 3 28.31 -3.78 -1.06
N ASP A 4 28.87 -4.78 -1.68
CA ASP A 4 29.33 -4.75 -3.08
C ASP A 4 28.19 -5.16 -4.00
N TYR A 5 28.03 -4.47 -5.11
CA TYR A 5 27.00 -4.71 -6.14
C TYR A 5 27.63 -5.05 -7.50
N SER A 6 28.91 -5.45 -7.53
CA SER A 6 29.66 -5.71 -8.77
C SER A 6 29.02 -6.79 -9.65
N ASP A 7 28.30 -7.73 -9.04
CA ASP A 7 27.61 -8.82 -9.73
C ASP A 7 26.22 -8.41 -10.26
N ILE A 8 25.75 -7.19 -9.93
CA ILE A 8 24.45 -6.69 -10.35
C ILE A 8 24.61 -5.82 -11.59
N ALA A 9 23.97 -6.21 -12.68
CA ALA A 9 24.00 -5.48 -13.95
C ALA A 9 22.68 -5.65 -14.72
N PHE A 10 22.34 -4.66 -15.52
CA PHE A 10 21.33 -4.79 -16.56
C PHE A 10 21.81 -5.73 -17.67
N LYS A 11 20.89 -6.33 -18.41
CA LYS A 11 21.18 -7.24 -19.53
C LYS A 11 21.80 -6.52 -20.71
N ASP A 12 21.59 -5.20 -20.80
CA ASP A 12 22.04 -4.32 -21.88
C ASP A 12 21.53 -4.77 -23.27
N ASP A 13 20.25 -5.12 -23.30
CA ASP A 13 19.55 -5.68 -24.47
C ASP A 13 18.95 -4.59 -25.40
N GLY A 14 19.35 -3.34 -25.21
CA GLY A 14 18.89 -2.19 -26.00
C GLY A 14 17.59 -1.57 -25.55
N ARG A 15 16.95 -2.12 -24.51
CA ARG A 15 15.76 -1.53 -23.87
C ARG A 15 16.18 -0.51 -22.80
N LEU A 16 15.24 0.40 -22.45
CA LEU A 16 15.41 1.34 -21.35
C LEU A 16 15.70 0.58 -20.05
N LYS A 17 16.75 1.01 -19.32
CA LYS A 17 17.22 0.43 -18.07
C LYS A 17 16.43 1.01 -16.91
N LEU A 18 15.48 0.26 -16.37
CA LEU A 18 14.62 0.70 -15.29
C LEU A 18 15.02 0.04 -13.97
N LEU A 19 15.31 0.86 -12.96
CA LEU A 19 15.45 0.40 -11.58
C LEU A 19 14.14 0.65 -10.83
N ILE A 20 13.59 -0.38 -10.17
CA ILE A 20 12.45 -0.27 -9.26
C ILE A 20 12.96 -0.54 -7.86
N ILE A 21 12.64 0.33 -6.89
CA ILE A 21 13.03 0.15 -5.49
C ILE A 21 11.78 0.05 -4.63
N VAL A 22 11.70 -1.02 -3.83
CA VAL A 22 10.64 -1.29 -2.86
C VAL A 22 11.24 -1.63 -1.49
N GLY A 23 10.47 -1.49 -0.43
CA GLY A 23 10.96 -1.77 0.93
C GLY A 23 9.98 -2.50 1.81
N THR A 24 8.70 -2.52 1.42
CA THR A 24 7.63 -3.08 2.26
C THR A 24 6.67 -3.95 1.45
N ARG A 25 5.98 -4.84 2.18
CA ARG A 25 4.95 -5.70 1.59
C ARG A 25 3.85 -4.94 0.82
N PRO A 26 3.27 -3.84 1.34
CA PRO A 26 2.27 -3.08 0.58
C PRO A 26 2.78 -2.54 -0.76
N GLU A 27 4.05 -2.13 -0.84
CA GLU A 27 4.66 -1.70 -2.10
C GLU A 27 4.76 -2.84 -3.11
N VAL A 28 5.20 -4.03 -2.66
CA VAL A 28 5.30 -5.23 -3.51
C VAL A 28 3.93 -5.62 -4.05
N ILE A 29 2.89 -5.63 -3.20
CA ILE A 29 1.52 -5.95 -3.61
C ILE A 29 1.04 -4.95 -4.67
N ARG A 30 1.10 -3.66 -4.38
CA ARG A 30 0.60 -2.60 -5.28
C ARG A 30 1.35 -2.54 -6.60
N LEU A 31 2.66 -2.78 -6.59
CA LEU A 31 3.48 -2.75 -7.80
C LEU A 31 3.51 -4.07 -8.56
N SER A 32 2.89 -5.14 -8.10
CA SER A 32 3.06 -6.47 -8.68
C SER A 32 2.80 -6.51 -10.19
N GLU A 33 1.68 -5.98 -10.66
CA GLU A 33 1.35 -5.96 -12.09
C GLU A 33 2.21 -4.93 -12.87
N VAL A 34 2.58 -3.82 -12.23
CA VAL A 34 3.51 -2.84 -12.78
C VAL A 34 4.89 -3.46 -12.98
N ILE A 35 5.42 -4.17 -11.97
CA ILE A 35 6.71 -4.87 -12.05
C ILE A 35 6.71 -5.89 -13.18
N LYS A 36 5.68 -6.75 -13.25
CA LYS A 36 5.55 -7.75 -14.34
C LYS A 36 5.55 -7.10 -15.70
N LYS A 37 4.81 -6.01 -15.88
CA LYS A 37 4.76 -5.30 -17.15
C LYS A 37 6.06 -4.58 -17.47
N CYS A 38 6.70 -3.94 -16.49
CA CYS A 38 8.00 -3.32 -16.66
C CYS A 38 9.09 -4.35 -17.08
N ARG A 39 9.13 -5.53 -16.45
CA ARG A 39 10.07 -6.60 -16.83
C ARG A 39 9.87 -7.11 -18.27
N ARG A 40 8.65 -7.02 -18.83
CA ARG A 40 8.39 -7.38 -20.23
C ARG A 40 8.88 -6.32 -21.21
N HIS A 41 8.81 -5.04 -20.86
CA HIS A 41 9.02 -3.94 -21.80
C HIS A 41 10.35 -3.20 -21.61
N PHE A 42 10.97 -3.31 -20.45
CA PHE A 42 12.24 -2.68 -20.10
C PHE A 42 13.30 -3.72 -19.71
N ASP A 43 14.55 -3.33 -19.78
CA ASP A 43 15.62 -3.99 -19.04
C ASP A 43 15.47 -3.53 -17.58
N CYS A 44 14.91 -4.41 -16.73
CA CYS A 44 14.38 -4.02 -15.43
C CYS A 44 15.06 -4.77 -14.29
N LEU A 45 15.54 -4.01 -13.30
CA LEU A 45 16.02 -4.51 -12.02
C LEU A 45 15.07 -4.12 -10.89
N LEU A 46 14.75 -5.07 -10.02
CA LEU A 46 14.00 -4.87 -8.79
C LEU A 46 14.94 -4.94 -7.60
N ALA A 47 15.05 -3.86 -6.84
CA ALA A 47 15.79 -3.79 -5.58
C ALA A 47 14.85 -3.72 -4.37
N HIS A 48 15.18 -4.45 -3.31
CA HIS A 48 14.45 -4.39 -2.05
C HIS A 48 15.33 -3.82 -0.95
N THR A 49 14.84 -2.84 -0.18
CA THR A 49 15.66 -2.16 0.84
C THR A 49 15.98 -3.05 2.05
N GLY A 50 15.27 -4.14 2.25
CA GLY A 50 15.46 -5.06 3.37
C GLY A 50 14.64 -4.71 4.61
N GLN A 51 13.80 -3.66 4.58
CA GLN A 51 12.87 -3.39 5.67
C GLN A 51 11.88 -4.57 5.83
N ASN A 52 11.65 -5.01 7.06
CA ASN A 52 10.82 -6.18 7.39
C ASN A 52 11.31 -7.51 6.79
N TYR A 53 12.59 -7.80 6.97
CA TYR A 53 13.22 -9.04 6.53
C TYR A 53 12.80 -10.23 7.41
N ASP A 54 11.52 -10.56 7.38
CA ASP A 54 11.07 -11.91 7.73
C ASP A 54 10.80 -12.65 6.42
N TYR A 55 11.74 -13.50 6.03
CA TYR A 55 11.67 -14.26 4.78
C TYR A 55 10.38 -15.09 4.67
N THR A 56 9.82 -15.53 5.80
CA THR A 56 8.57 -16.29 5.84
C THR A 56 7.36 -15.43 5.50
N LEU A 57 7.38 -14.14 5.84
CA LEU A 57 6.29 -13.20 5.55
C LEU A 57 6.40 -12.56 4.16
N ASN A 58 7.61 -12.26 3.67
CA ASN A 58 7.79 -11.62 2.37
C ASN A 58 7.74 -12.61 1.20
N GLY A 59 8.37 -13.79 1.32
CA GLY A 59 8.41 -14.80 0.26
C GLY A 59 7.03 -15.33 -0.15
N ILE A 60 6.04 -15.31 0.76
CA ILE A 60 4.66 -15.69 0.46
C ILE A 60 4.06 -14.74 -0.59
N PHE A 61 4.24 -13.43 -0.43
CA PHE A 61 3.65 -12.44 -1.34
C PHE A 61 4.25 -12.47 -2.74
N PHE A 62 5.56 -12.67 -2.87
CA PHE A 62 6.17 -12.86 -4.19
C PHE A 62 5.60 -14.08 -4.90
N ARG A 63 5.40 -15.20 -4.20
CA ARG A 63 4.80 -16.41 -4.76
C ARG A 63 3.31 -16.25 -5.07
N ASP A 64 2.52 -15.74 -4.14
CA ASP A 64 1.08 -15.52 -4.30
C ASP A 64 0.81 -14.64 -5.52
N LEU A 65 1.57 -13.58 -5.66
CA LEU A 65 1.44 -12.63 -6.76
C LEU A 65 2.18 -13.08 -8.03
N SER A 66 2.81 -14.26 -8.04
CA SER A 66 3.59 -14.78 -9.15
C SER A 66 4.65 -13.76 -9.64
N LEU A 67 5.38 -13.20 -8.69
CA LEU A 67 6.53 -12.34 -8.92
C LEU A 67 7.82 -13.15 -8.71
N ASP A 68 8.83 -12.88 -9.55
CA ASP A 68 10.18 -13.32 -9.27
C ASP A 68 10.77 -12.54 -8.09
N ASP A 69 11.69 -13.15 -7.37
CA ASP A 69 12.41 -12.51 -6.28
C ASP A 69 13.11 -11.21 -6.73
N PRO A 70 13.37 -10.27 -5.80
CA PRO A 70 14.20 -9.10 -6.11
C PRO A 70 15.58 -9.50 -6.65
N ASP A 71 16.04 -8.75 -7.65
CA ASP A 71 17.37 -8.95 -8.25
C ASP A 71 18.48 -8.58 -7.24
N VAL A 72 18.17 -7.67 -6.30
CA VAL A 72 19.11 -7.25 -5.25
C VAL A 72 18.40 -6.83 -3.95
N TYR A 73 19.00 -7.21 -2.82
CA TYR A 73 18.64 -6.70 -1.50
C TYR A 73 19.69 -5.68 -1.03
N LEU A 74 19.24 -4.50 -0.61
CA LEU A 74 20.14 -3.42 -0.16
C LEU A 74 20.65 -3.64 1.28
N ASP A 75 19.93 -4.43 2.09
CA ASP A 75 20.21 -4.69 3.51
C ASP A 75 20.40 -3.40 4.30
N ALA A 76 19.47 -2.46 4.11
CA ALA A 76 19.59 -1.10 4.60
C ALA A 76 19.05 -0.89 6.03
N VAL A 77 18.58 -1.94 6.70
CA VAL A 77 18.07 -1.83 8.08
C VAL A 77 19.23 -1.47 9.01
N GLY A 78 19.06 -0.40 9.78
CA GLY A 78 19.98 0.06 10.81
C GLY A 78 19.49 -0.22 12.22
N ALA A 79 20.24 0.21 13.21
CA ALA A 79 19.89 0.06 14.62
C ALA A 79 18.69 0.94 15.02
N ASP A 80 18.49 2.04 14.31
CA ASP A 80 17.37 2.97 14.50
C ASP A 80 16.84 3.50 13.16
N LEU A 81 15.81 4.34 13.23
CA LEU A 81 15.19 4.92 12.05
C LEU A 81 16.15 5.83 11.27
N GLY A 82 16.94 6.61 11.96
CA GLY A 82 17.91 7.54 11.32
C GLY A 82 18.97 6.78 10.54
N GLU A 83 19.53 5.74 11.14
CA GLU A 83 20.51 4.87 10.48
C GLU A 83 19.88 4.15 9.28
N THR A 84 18.67 3.62 9.43
CA THR A 84 17.94 2.96 8.35
C THR A 84 17.73 3.89 7.14
N VAL A 85 17.25 5.11 7.37
CA VAL A 85 17.09 6.12 6.32
C VAL A 85 18.42 6.47 5.66
N GLY A 86 19.46 6.71 6.45
CA GLY A 86 20.81 6.98 5.95
C GLY A 86 21.35 5.84 5.09
N ASN A 87 21.16 4.60 5.53
CA ASN A 87 21.58 3.39 4.81
C ASN A 87 20.84 3.21 3.48
N ILE A 88 19.51 3.46 3.45
CA ILE A 88 18.72 3.41 2.22
C ILE A 88 19.31 4.35 1.17
N ILE A 89 19.55 5.61 1.53
CA ILE A 89 20.11 6.60 0.61
C ILE A 89 21.50 6.18 0.14
N ALA A 90 22.37 5.78 1.07
CA ALA A 90 23.75 5.42 0.76
C ALA A 90 23.86 4.15 -0.10
N ALA A 91 23.07 3.10 0.22
CA ALA A 91 23.07 1.85 -0.52
C ALA A 91 22.47 2.05 -1.92
N SER A 92 21.36 2.79 -2.03
CA SER A 92 20.76 3.13 -3.32
C SER A 92 21.71 3.93 -4.21
N TYR A 93 22.44 4.89 -3.65
CA TYR A 93 23.45 5.65 -4.39
C TYR A 93 24.54 4.74 -4.98
N LYS A 94 25.08 3.83 -4.17
CA LYS A 94 26.13 2.88 -4.61
C LYS A 94 25.59 1.96 -5.70
N LEU A 95 24.40 1.39 -5.53
CA LEU A 95 23.75 0.55 -6.54
C LEU A 95 23.59 1.33 -7.85
N MET A 96 23.03 2.54 -7.82
CA MET A 96 22.79 3.35 -9.02
C MET A 96 24.07 3.75 -9.75
N VAL A 97 25.15 4.06 -9.01
CA VAL A 97 26.47 4.31 -9.62
C VAL A 97 26.99 3.07 -10.34
N GLN A 98 26.77 1.88 -9.78
CA GLN A 98 27.21 0.62 -10.37
C GLN A 98 26.37 0.26 -11.60
N VAL A 99 25.04 0.22 -11.49
CA VAL A 99 24.18 -0.30 -12.56
C VAL A 99 23.77 0.75 -13.60
N LYS A 100 23.86 2.04 -13.28
CA LYS A 100 23.58 3.20 -14.16
C LYS A 100 22.22 3.08 -14.87
N PRO A 101 21.10 3.12 -14.12
CA PRO A 101 19.78 3.07 -14.72
C PRO A 101 19.45 4.35 -15.50
N ASP A 102 18.60 4.21 -16.54
CA ASP A 102 18.04 5.36 -17.26
C ASP A 102 16.89 6.02 -16.49
N ALA A 103 16.21 5.27 -15.64
CA ALA A 103 15.09 5.75 -14.83
C ALA A 103 14.95 4.98 -13.51
N LEU A 104 14.39 5.66 -12.50
CA LEU A 104 13.98 5.08 -11.23
C LEU A 104 12.46 5.15 -11.09
N LEU A 105 11.83 4.02 -10.71
CA LEU A 105 10.43 3.97 -10.29
C LEU A 105 10.36 3.66 -8.79
N ILE A 106 9.59 4.46 -8.06
CA ILE A 106 9.28 4.29 -6.65
C ILE A 106 7.78 4.45 -6.40
N LEU A 107 7.31 3.95 -5.26
CA LEU A 107 5.92 4.06 -4.87
C LEU A 107 5.78 4.59 -3.45
N GLY A 108 4.88 5.56 -3.26
CA GLY A 108 4.37 5.98 -1.96
C GLY A 108 5.38 6.72 -1.10
N ASP A 109 5.37 6.39 0.17
CA ASP A 109 5.88 7.24 1.23
C ASP A 109 6.68 6.49 2.32
N THR A 110 6.87 5.20 2.16
CA THR A 110 7.73 4.43 3.07
C THR A 110 9.19 4.85 2.88
N ASN A 111 10.07 4.46 3.81
CA ASN A 111 11.46 4.91 3.75
C ASN A 111 12.19 4.54 2.44
N SER A 112 11.74 3.50 1.73
CA SER A 112 12.29 3.11 0.42
C SER A 112 12.23 4.25 -0.61
N CYS A 113 11.20 5.09 -0.56
CA CYS A 113 11.03 6.21 -1.48
C CYS A 113 12.15 7.26 -1.37
N LEU A 114 12.85 7.32 -0.23
CA LEU A 114 13.97 8.24 -0.03
C LEU A 114 15.22 7.89 -0.88
N SER A 115 15.22 6.71 -1.52
CA SER A 115 16.17 6.39 -2.60
C SER A 115 16.12 7.41 -3.76
N ALA A 116 15.02 8.14 -3.91
CA ALA A 116 14.88 9.27 -4.84
C ALA A 116 15.95 10.36 -4.63
N ILE A 117 16.42 10.57 -3.39
CA ILE A 117 17.50 11.52 -3.10
C ILE A 117 18.78 11.13 -3.82
N ALA A 118 19.12 9.83 -3.81
CA ALA A 118 20.28 9.29 -4.53
C ALA A 118 20.14 9.47 -6.04
N ALA A 119 18.99 9.11 -6.62
CA ALA A 119 18.70 9.27 -8.05
C ALA A 119 18.78 10.74 -8.49
N LYS A 120 18.21 11.66 -7.68
CA LYS A 120 18.26 13.10 -7.95
C LYS A 120 19.70 13.62 -8.02
N ARG A 121 20.56 13.16 -7.13
CA ARG A 121 22.01 13.52 -7.11
C ARG A 121 22.78 12.97 -8.30
N LEU A 122 22.33 11.85 -8.87
CA LEU A 122 22.93 11.20 -10.03
C LEU A 122 22.27 11.61 -11.36
N HIS A 123 21.34 12.56 -11.34
CA HIS A 123 20.58 13.01 -12.51
C HIS A 123 19.83 11.87 -13.24
N ILE A 124 19.30 10.92 -12.47
CA ILE A 124 18.47 9.83 -12.97
C ILE A 124 17.01 10.28 -12.90
N PRO A 125 16.25 10.23 -14.02
CA PRO A 125 14.82 10.52 -14.04
C PRO A 125 14.04 9.70 -13.01
N ILE A 126 13.23 10.38 -12.19
CA ILE A 126 12.47 9.78 -11.08
C ILE A 126 11.00 9.81 -11.39
N PHE A 127 10.37 8.62 -11.37
CA PHE A 127 8.92 8.41 -11.49
C PHE A 127 8.37 7.98 -10.14
N HIS A 128 7.47 8.80 -9.58
CA HIS A 128 6.91 8.57 -8.25
C HIS A 128 5.43 8.24 -8.35
N MET A 129 5.05 6.98 -8.10
CA MET A 129 3.66 6.53 -8.00
C MET A 129 3.10 6.84 -6.61
N GLU A 130 1.77 6.96 -6.51
CA GLU A 130 1.06 7.40 -5.29
C GLU A 130 1.45 8.83 -4.86
N ALA A 131 1.93 9.62 -5.78
CA ALA A 131 2.33 11.00 -5.54
C ALA A 131 1.12 11.89 -5.18
N GLY A 132 1.34 12.85 -4.28
CA GLY A 132 0.36 13.87 -3.94
C GLY A 132 -0.68 13.48 -2.88
N ASN A 133 -0.64 12.27 -2.35
CA ASN A 133 -1.51 11.91 -1.22
C ASN A 133 -1.15 12.72 0.03
N ARG A 134 -2.16 13.12 0.82
CA ARG A 134 -1.98 13.91 2.04
C ARG A 134 -2.98 13.46 3.11
N CYS A 135 -2.48 13.02 4.25
CA CYS A 135 -3.30 12.79 5.44
C CYS A 135 -3.36 14.02 6.36
N LYS A 136 -2.47 15.00 6.15
CA LYS A 136 -2.34 16.25 6.93
C LYS A 136 -2.03 16.03 8.41
N ASP A 137 -1.49 14.87 8.75
CA ASP A 137 -0.98 14.54 10.08
C ASP A 137 0.55 14.52 10.01
N GLU A 138 1.17 15.60 10.49
CA GLU A 138 2.63 15.75 10.45
C GLU A 138 3.37 14.92 11.50
N CYS A 139 2.65 14.24 12.40
CA CYS A 139 3.25 13.27 13.31
C CYS A 139 3.63 11.96 12.60
N LEU A 140 3.07 11.71 11.40
CA LEU A 140 3.39 10.53 10.61
C LEU A 140 4.67 10.75 9.81
N PRO A 141 5.71 9.90 9.97
CA PRO A 141 6.96 10.01 9.19
C PRO A 141 6.71 9.90 7.68
N GLU A 142 5.68 9.16 7.27
CA GLU A 142 5.25 9.03 5.88
C GLU A 142 4.82 10.37 5.27
N GLU A 143 4.19 11.27 6.05
CA GLU A 143 3.80 12.59 5.54
C GLU A 143 5.02 13.46 5.20
N THR A 144 6.09 13.34 5.98
CA THR A 144 7.38 13.98 5.68
C THR A 144 8.02 13.39 4.43
N ASN A 145 8.08 12.06 4.33
CA ASN A 145 8.68 11.37 3.20
C ASN A 145 7.99 11.74 1.88
N ARG A 146 6.64 11.71 1.84
CA ARG A 146 5.90 12.00 0.60
C ARG A 146 6.08 13.44 0.15
N ARG A 147 6.12 14.42 1.08
CA ARG A 147 6.39 15.83 0.72
C ARG A 147 7.76 16.01 0.10
N ILE A 148 8.79 15.36 0.66
CA ILE A 148 10.15 15.40 0.10
C ILE A 148 10.15 14.80 -1.30
N VAL A 149 9.62 13.59 -1.46
CA VAL A 149 9.72 12.83 -2.70
C VAL A 149 8.86 13.41 -3.81
N ASP A 150 7.67 13.93 -3.51
CA ASP A 150 6.83 14.63 -4.48
C ASP A 150 7.58 15.82 -5.13
N VAL A 151 8.30 16.60 -4.33
CA VAL A 151 9.01 17.81 -4.81
C VAL A 151 10.25 17.46 -5.62
N ILE A 152 10.99 16.41 -5.22
CA ILE A 152 12.24 16.06 -5.92
C ILE A 152 12.03 15.14 -7.12
N SER A 153 10.87 14.49 -7.24
CA SER A 153 10.57 13.61 -8.38
C SER A 153 10.38 14.42 -9.66
N ASP A 154 10.82 13.83 -10.78
CA ASP A 154 10.74 14.49 -12.07
C ASP A 154 9.38 14.30 -12.73
N VAL A 155 8.73 13.14 -12.49
CA VAL A 155 7.38 12.83 -12.96
C VAL A 155 6.58 12.24 -11.81
N ASN A 156 5.46 12.89 -11.48
CA ASN A 156 4.54 12.46 -10.44
C ASN A 156 3.33 11.73 -11.04
N LEU A 157 3.09 10.51 -10.56
CA LEU A 157 2.00 9.61 -10.98
C LEU A 157 0.98 9.54 -9.85
N ALA A 158 0.06 10.48 -9.85
CA ALA A 158 -1.00 10.60 -8.85
C ALA A 158 -2.07 9.53 -9.05
N TYR A 159 -2.73 9.09 -7.98
CA TYR A 159 -3.85 8.17 -8.09
C TYR A 159 -5.15 8.89 -8.46
N SER A 160 -5.33 10.13 -8.01
CA SER A 160 -6.58 10.85 -8.16
C SER A 160 -6.39 12.33 -8.53
N GLU A 161 -7.47 12.97 -8.95
CA GLU A 161 -7.50 14.44 -9.17
C GLU A 161 -7.29 15.22 -7.86
N HIS A 162 -7.67 14.67 -6.70
CA HIS A 162 -7.34 15.26 -5.40
C HIS A 162 -5.83 15.33 -5.20
N ALA A 163 -5.14 14.23 -5.43
CA ALA A 163 -3.69 14.15 -5.31
C ALA A 163 -2.99 15.10 -6.31
N ARG A 164 -3.45 15.17 -7.57
CA ARG A 164 -2.92 16.10 -8.57
C ARG A 164 -3.07 17.57 -8.12
N ARG A 165 -4.20 17.94 -7.51
CA ARG A 165 -4.39 19.31 -6.98
C ARG A 165 -3.39 19.61 -5.87
N TYR A 166 -3.18 18.69 -4.92
CA TYR A 166 -2.18 18.86 -3.86
C TYR A 166 -0.77 19.02 -4.43
N LEU A 167 -0.39 18.27 -5.45
CA LEU A 167 0.90 18.42 -6.13
C LEU A 167 1.04 19.81 -6.77
N LYS A 168 0.01 20.28 -7.46
CA LYS A 168 -0.01 21.62 -8.05
C LYS A 168 0.16 22.70 -6.98
N ASP A 169 -0.54 22.58 -5.85
CA ASP A 169 -0.50 23.56 -4.76
C ASP A 169 0.88 23.60 -4.07
N THR A 170 1.65 22.52 -4.16
CA THR A 170 3.04 22.44 -3.66
C THR A 170 4.08 22.86 -4.71
N GLY A 171 3.66 23.29 -5.89
CA GLY A 171 4.55 23.78 -6.94
C GLY A 171 5.18 22.69 -7.82
N CYS A 172 4.67 21.46 -7.76
CA CYS A 172 5.10 20.42 -8.70
C CYS A 172 4.64 20.76 -10.13
N ALA A 173 5.47 20.42 -11.12
CA ALA A 173 5.25 20.74 -12.52
C ALA A 173 3.98 20.06 -13.08
N PRO A 174 2.94 20.81 -13.47
CA PRO A 174 1.69 20.22 -13.97
C PRO A 174 1.87 19.37 -15.21
N GLU A 175 2.80 19.76 -16.10
CA GLU A 175 3.11 19.06 -17.34
C GLU A 175 3.84 17.73 -17.13
N ARG A 176 4.25 17.44 -15.91
CA ARG A 176 4.89 16.18 -15.49
C ARG A 176 4.13 15.51 -14.34
N THR A 177 2.84 15.84 -14.21
CA THR A 177 1.94 15.25 -13.20
C THR A 177 0.76 14.59 -13.90
N TYR A 178 0.68 13.25 -13.78
CA TYR A 178 -0.34 12.43 -14.44
C TYR A 178 -1.22 11.72 -13.44
N VAL A 179 -2.51 11.63 -13.68
CA VAL A 179 -3.42 10.75 -12.95
C VAL A 179 -3.41 9.38 -13.63
N THR A 180 -2.82 8.40 -12.96
CA THR A 180 -2.75 7.02 -13.46
C THR A 180 -3.84 6.13 -12.91
N GLY A 181 -4.43 6.51 -11.78
CA GLY A 181 -5.25 5.64 -10.96
C GLY A 181 -4.43 4.79 -9.99
N SER A 182 -5.13 4.13 -9.07
CA SER A 182 -4.52 3.15 -8.16
C SER A 182 -4.29 1.82 -8.87
N PRO A 183 -3.12 1.17 -8.71
CA PRO A 183 -2.86 -0.13 -9.30
C PRO A 183 -3.62 -1.29 -8.63
N MET A 184 -4.31 -1.07 -7.49
CA MET A 184 -4.96 -2.14 -6.74
C MET A 184 -6.05 -2.85 -7.52
N ALA A 185 -6.84 -2.14 -8.35
CA ALA A 185 -7.88 -2.77 -9.17
C ALA A 185 -7.28 -3.79 -10.16
N GLU A 186 -6.16 -3.43 -10.80
CA GLU A 186 -5.44 -4.33 -11.72
C GLU A 186 -4.89 -5.56 -10.97
N VAL A 187 -4.33 -5.36 -9.76
CA VAL A 187 -3.82 -6.46 -8.92
C VAL A 187 -4.94 -7.39 -8.47
N LEU A 188 -6.05 -6.84 -7.98
CA LEU A 188 -7.20 -7.64 -7.52
C LEU A 188 -7.83 -8.40 -8.69
N ARG A 189 -7.99 -7.76 -9.86
CA ARG A 189 -8.52 -8.40 -11.05
C ARG A 189 -7.64 -9.56 -11.52
N ALA A 190 -6.33 -9.38 -11.56
CA ALA A 190 -5.38 -10.41 -11.97
C ALA A 190 -5.35 -11.63 -11.02
N ASN A 191 -5.84 -11.47 -9.80
CA ASN A 191 -5.87 -12.51 -8.78
C ASN A 191 -7.29 -12.97 -8.39
N LEU A 192 -8.34 -12.45 -9.05
CA LEU A 192 -9.74 -12.68 -8.65
C LEU A 192 -10.10 -14.16 -8.60
N ASP A 193 -9.72 -14.94 -9.61
CA ASP A 193 -10.00 -16.38 -9.66
C ASP A 193 -9.38 -17.13 -8.45
N LYS A 194 -8.17 -16.73 -8.03
CA LYS A 194 -7.50 -17.33 -6.87
C LYS A 194 -8.14 -16.87 -5.55
N ILE A 195 -8.62 -15.62 -5.50
CA ILE A 195 -9.36 -15.09 -4.35
C ILE A 195 -10.67 -15.86 -4.16
N GLU A 196 -11.42 -16.07 -5.25
CA GLU A 196 -12.68 -16.80 -5.23
C GLU A 196 -12.51 -18.31 -4.95
N ALA A 197 -11.38 -18.87 -5.35
CA ALA A 197 -11.04 -20.28 -5.13
C ALA A 197 -10.44 -20.58 -3.74
N SER A 198 -10.27 -19.57 -2.87
CA SER A 198 -9.69 -19.77 -1.54
C SER A 198 -10.64 -20.55 -0.62
N ASP A 199 -10.12 -21.59 0.01
CA ASP A 199 -10.83 -22.44 0.98
C ASP A 199 -10.81 -21.87 2.42
N VAL A 200 -10.30 -20.66 2.62
CA VAL A 200 -10.04 -20.06 3.95
C VAL A 200 -11.27 -20.00 4.85
N LEU A 201 -12.48 -19.77 4.31
CA LEU A 201 -13.70 -19.81 5.12
C LEU A 201 -13.94 -21.19 5.74
N SER A 202 -13.79 -22.23 4.91
CA SER A 202 -13.94 -23.62 5.35
C SER A 202 -12.87 -23.99 6.37
N GLU A 203 -11.62 -23.62 6.12
CA GLU A 203 -10.49 -23.89 7.01
C GLU A 203 -10.66 -23.23 8.39
N LEU A 204 -11.24 -22.03 8.43
CA LEU A 204 -11.49 -21.29 9.68
C LEU A 204 -12.87 -21.57 10.30
N GLY A 205 -13.69 -22.41 9.66
CA GLY A 205 -15.07 -22.68 10.13
C GLY A 205 -15.93 -21.43 10.16
N LEU A 206 -15.82 -20.60 9.14
CA LEU A 206 -16.59 -19.36 8.98
C LEU A 206 -17.67 -19.53 7.90
N GLU A 207 -18.81 -18.88 8.12
CA GLU A 207 -19.88 -18.79 7.14
C GLU A 207 -19.93 -17.39 6.52
N PRO A 208 -20.15 -17.25 5.21
CA PRO A 208 -20.29 -15.94 4.56
C PRO A 208 -21.33 -15.04 5.27
N LYS A 209 -20.98 -13.76 5.43
CA LYS A 209 -21.80 -12.74 6.11
C LYS A 209 -22.16 -13.05 7.58
N ARG A 210 -21.44 -13.98 8.22
CA ARG A 210 -21.62 -14.36 9.65
C ARG A 210 -20.38 -14.12 10.50
N TYR A 211 -19.49 -13.26 10.06
CA TYR A 211 -18.31 -12.81 10.80
C TYR A 211 -17.91 -11.40 10.39
N MET A 212 -17.22 -10.70 11.26
CA MET A 212 -16.51 -9.45 10.95
C MET A 212 -15.03 -9.73 10.76
N LEU A 213 -14.39 -8.99 9.85
CA LEU A 213 -12.95 -9.02 9.67
C LEU A 213 -12.33 -7.76 10.27
N LEU A 214 -11.39 -7.95 11.20
CA LEU A 214 -10.64 -6.87 11.83
C LEU A 214 -9.17 -6.90 11.40
N SER A 215 -8.65 -5.74 10.98
CA SER A 215 -7.21 -5.51 10.78
C SER A 215 -6.83 -4.20 11.45
N ALA A 216 -6.04 -4.28 12.53
CA ALA A 216 -5.57 -3.15 13.32
C ALA A 216 -4.08 -3.33 13.61
N HIS A 217 -3.23 -2.52 12.97
CA HIS A 217 -1.78 -2.67 13.03
C HIS A 217 -1.03 -1.33 13.05
N ARG A 218 -1.71 -0.21 12.83
CA ARG A 218 -1.07 1.11 12.81
C ARG A 218 -0.66 1.55 14.22
N GLU A 219 0.52 2.15 14.29
CA GLU A 219 1.12 2.63 15.54
C GLU A 219 0.19 3.61 16.26
N GLU A 220 -0.43 4.52 15.56
CA GLU A 220 -1.39 5.50 16.10
C GLU A 220 -2.54 4.86 16.90
N ASN A 221 -2.97 3.64 16.52
CA ASN A 221 -4.08 2.93 17.17
C ASN A 221 -3.62 2.05 18.33
N ILE A 222 -2.37 1.58 18.30
CA ILE A 222 -1.90 0.53 19.23
C ILE A 222 -0.76 0.96 20.17
N ASP A 223 -0.06 2.07 19.92
CA ASP A 223 1.15 2.41 20.67
C ASP A 223 0.88 3.08 22.01
N THR A 224 -0.16 3.89 22.12
CA THR A 224 -0.54 4.46 23.41
C THR A 224 -1.51 3.52 24.15
N GLU A 225 -1.42 3.48 25.48
CA GLU A 225 -2.31 2.66 26.31
C GLU A 225 -3.78 3.10 26.17
N ALA A 226 -4.00 4.42 26.06
CA ALA A 226 -5.34 4.98 25.92
C ALA A 226 -6.00 4.56 24.59
N ASN A 227 -5.27 4.68 23.47
CA ASN A 227 -5.81 4.31 22.14
C ASN A 227 -6.02 2.80 22.04
N PHE A 228 -5.05 2.03 22.53
CA PHE A 228 -5.14 0.58 22.58
C PHE A 228 -6.37 0.10 23.35
N THR A 229 -6.57 0.62 24.57
CA THR A 229 -7.71 0.28 25.42
C THR A 229 -9.03 0.71 24.77
N SER A 230 -9.09 1.93 24.22
CA SER A 230 -10.27 2.45 23.51
C SER A 230 -10.67 1.55 22.34
N LEU A 231 -9.71 1.20 21.49
CA LEU A 231 -9.96 0.34 20.32
C LEU A 231 -10.47 -1.04 20.72
N PHE A 232 -9.78 -1.75 21.61
CA PHE A 232 -10.17 -3.12 21.94
C PHE A 232 -11.42 -3.19 22.82
N THR A 233 -11.74 -2.14 23.60
CA THR A 233 -13.05 -2.00 24.25
C THR A 233 -14.16 -1.87 23.20
N ALA A 234 -13.96 -1.07 22.17
CA ALA A 234 -14.91 -0.92 21.07
C ALA A 234 -15.09 -2.23 20.26
N ILE A 235 -14.01 -2.99 20.07
CA ILE A 235 -14.07 -4.32 19.42
C ILE A 235 -14.86 -5.33 20.25
N ASN A 236 -14.64 -5.37 21.56
CA ASN A 236 -15.44 -6.22 22.46
C ASN A 236 -16.93 -5.85 22.42
N ALA A 237 -17.25 -4.54 22.41
CA ALA A 237 -18.63 -4.06 22.31
C ALA A 237 -19.28 -4.42 20.95
N LEU A 238 -18.52 -4.44 19.84
CA LEU A 238 -19.00 -4.95 18.56
C LEU A 238 -19.33 -6.45 18.64
N ALA A 239 -18.43 -7.26 19.23
CA ALA A 239 -18.65 -8.69 19.40
C ALA A 239 -19.91 -8.98 20.20
N GLU A 240 -20.14 -8.23 21.29
CA GLU A 240 -21.33 -8.34 22.13
C GLU A 240 -22.61 -7.93 21.37
N LYS A 241 -22.58 -6.77 20.69
CA LYS A 241 -23.75 -6.22 19.99
C LYS A 241 -24.24 -7.10 18.86
N TYR A 242 -23.33 -7.67 18.06
CA TYR A 242 -23.69 -8.44 16.87
C TYR A 242 -23.70 -9.96 17.08
N ASP A 243 -23.23 -10.43 18.23
CA ASP A 243 -23.17 -11.85 18.63
C ASP A 243 -22.60 -12.76 17.53
N MET A 244 -21.49 -12.33 16.92
CA MET A 244 -20.81 -13.10 15.87
C MET A 244 -19.29 -13.07 16.03
N PRO A 245 -18.56 -14.01 15.39
CA PRO A 245 -17.10 -14.01 15.39
C PRO A 245 -16.53 -12.72 14.78
N ILE A 246 -15.50 -12.17 15.41
CA ILE A 246 -14.63 -11.14 14.83
C ILE A 246 -13.27 -11.81 14.58
N LEU A 247 -12.95 -12.04 13.31
CA LEU A 247 -11.64 -12.57 12.93
C LEU A 247 -10.62 -11.42 12.92
N TYR A 248 -9.68 -11.47 13.83
CA TYR A 248 -8.64 -10.46 13.97
C TYR A 248 -7.34 -10.91 13.31
N SER A 249 -7.02 -10.37 12.13
CA SER A 249 -5.70 -10.51 11.51
C SER A 249 -4.67 -9.75 12.36
N CYS A 250 -4.07 -10.47 13.33
CA CYS A 250 -3.29 -9.89 14.40
C CYS A 250 -1.79 -9.89 14.06
N HIS A 251 -1.22 -8.70 13.87
CA HIS A 251 0.22 -8.56 13.70
C HIS A 251 0.97 -8.96 14.99
N PRO A 252 2.16 -9.58 14.91
CA PRO A 252 2.93 -10.01 16.10
C PRO A 252 3.14 -8.91 17.14
N ARG A 253 3.29 -7.65 16.72
CA ARG A 253 3.41 -6.49 17.61
C ARG A 253 2.14 -6.28 18.45
N SER A 254 0.97 -6.34 17.82
CA SER A 254 -0.32 -6.19 18.52
C SER A 254 -0.57 -7.35 19.49
N ARG A 255 -0.20 -8.57 19.10
CA ARG A 255 -0.28 -9.75 19.96
C ARG A 255 0.56 -9.59 21.23
N LYS A 256 1.84 -9.23 21.08
CA LYS A 256 2.74 -8.97 22.23
C LYS A 256 2.17 -7.91 23.17
N ARG A 257 1.53 -6.88 22.62
CA ARG A 257 0.93 -5.83 23.44
C ARG A 257 -0.32 -6.31 24.18
N LEU A 258 -1.18 -7.09 23.55
CA LEU A 258 -2.33 -7.72 24.21
C LEU A 258 -1.89 -8.59 25.39
N GLU A 259 -0.86 -9.40 25.19
CA GLU A 259 -0.26 -10.23 26.24
C GLU A 259 0.34 -9.39 27.37
N ALA A 260 1.07 -8.34 27.04
CA ALA A 260 1.74 -7.46 28.00
C ALA A 260 0.77 -6.63 28.86
N THR A 261 -0.35 -6.18 28.26
CA THR A 261 -1.37 -5.38 28.98
C THR A 261 -2.34 -6.26 29.78
N GLY A 262 -2.41 -7.55 29.49
CA GLY A 262 -3.42 -8.45 30.07
C GLY A 262 -4.86 -8.09 29.69
N PHE A 263 -5.07 -7.30 28.63
CA PHE A 263 -6.40 -6.95 28.15
C PHE A 263 -7.17 -8.18 27.71
N LYS A 264 -8.41 -8.33 28.23
CA LYS A 264 -9.25 -9.48 27.90
C LYS A 264 -10.12 -9.18 26.70
N LEU A 265 -9.85 -9.90 25.61
CA LEU A 265 -10.74 -9.90 24.46
C LEU A 265 -11.99 -10.74 24.75
N ASP A 266 -13.11 -10.33 24.15
CA ASP A 266 -14.32 -11.14 24.11
C ASP A 266 -14.02 -12.50 23.44
N PRO A 267 -14.56 -13.63 23.93
CA PRO A 267 -14.32 -14.96 23.35
C PRO A 267 -14.65 -15.09 21.86
N ARG A 268 -15.51 -14.22 21.34
CA ARG A 268 -15.86 -14.17 19.90
C ARG A 268 -14.78 -13.49 19.05
N VAL A 269 -13.85 -12.75 19.66
CA VAL A 269 -12.70 -12.15 18.95
C VAL A 269 -11.60 -13.22 18.80
N ARG A 270 -11.46 -13.77 17.58
CA ARG A 270 -10.53 -14.83 17.25
C ARG A 270 -9.28 -14.24 16.62
N MET A 271 -8.15 -14.29 17.32
CA MET A 271 -6.87 -13.83 16.78
C MET A 271 -6.32 -14.87 15.80
N HIS A 272 -5.89 -14.39 14.64
CA HIS A 272 -5.22 -15.18 13.61
C HIS A 272 -3.91 -14.49 13.17
N GLU A 273 -2.93 -15.29 12.74
CA GLU A 273 -1.73 -14.77 12.10
C GLU A 273 -2.08 -13.99 10.81
N PRO A 274 -1.26 -13.03 10.39
CA PRO A 274 -1.47 -12.36 9.10
C PRO A 274 -1.57 -13.37 7.96
N MET A 275 -2.60 -13.20 7.13
CA MET A 275 -2.92 -14.12 6.04
C MET A 275 -2.26 -13.69 4.73
N GLY A 276 -2.20 -14.61 3.78
CA GLY A 276 -1.81 -14.35 2.41
C GLY A 276 -2.78 -13.41 1.69
N PHE A 277 -2.37 -12.93 0.52
CA PHE A 277 -3.15 -11.94 -0.25
C PHE A 277 -4.52 -12.49 -0.67
N HIS A 278 -4.57 -13.72 -1.17
CA HIS A 278 -5.81 -14.32 -1.67
C HIS A 278 -6.81 -14.58 -0.55
N ASP A 279 -6.36 -15.19 0.54
CA ASP A 279 -7.20 -15.53 1.69
C ASP A 279 -7.77 -14.29 2.38
N TYR A 280 -6.94 -13.25 2.57
CA TYR A 280 -7.40 -12.02 3.18
C TYR A 280 -8.49 -11.33 2.33
N ASN A 281 -8.30 -11.27 1.00
CA ASN A 281 -9.29 -10.68 0.11
C ASN A 281 -10.56 -11.54 0.00
N CYS A 282 -10.44 -12.88 0.04
CA CYS A 282 -11.59 -13.78 0.14
C CYS A 282 -12.40 -13.50 1.40
N LEU A 283 -11.74 -13.34 2.54
CA LEU A 283 -12.39 -12.99 3.80
C LEU A 283 -13.05 -11.61 3.75
N GLN A 284 -12.43 -10.59 3.13
CA GLN A 284 -13.06 -9.27 2.97
C GLN A 284 -14.35 -9.36 2.15
N MET A 285 -14.31 -10.02 1.00
CA MET A 285 -15.44 -10.16 0.08
C MET A 285 -16.65 -10.84 0.75
N ASN A 286 -16.39 -11.76 1.68
CA ASN A 286 -17.43 -12.55 2.35
C ASN A 286 -17.76 -12.06 3.77
N ALA A 287 -17.14 -11.01 4.28
CA ALA A 287 -17.39 -10.49 5.62
C ALA A 287 -18.78 -9.85 5.75
N PHE A 288 -19.34 -9.88 6.97
CA PHE A 288 -20.49 -9.08 7.36
C PHE A 288 -20.14 -7.59 7.39
N ALA A 289 -18.97 -7.27 7.93
CA ALA A 289 -18.35 -5.94 7.88
C ALA A 289 -16.83 -6.09 7.99
N VAL A 290 -16.10 -5.16 7.36
CA VAL A 290 -14.63 -5.06 7.45
C VAL A 290 -14.28 -3.82 8.25
N VAL A 291 -13.57 -4.02 9.35
CA VAL A 291 -13.07 -2.96 10.23
C VAL A 291 -11.56 -2.92 10.12
N SER A 292 -10.99 -1.83 9.58
CA SER A 292 -9.56 -1.83 9.26
C SER A 292 -8.92 -0.44 9.36
N ASP A 293 -7.63 -0.39 9.72
CA ASP A 293 -6.78 0.80 9.60
C ASP A 293 -5.89 0.78 8.35
N SER A 294 -6.09 -0.19 7.47
CA SER A 294 -5.32 -0.32 6.23
C SER A 294 -5.59 0.84 5.27
N GLY A 295 -4.51 1.38 4.68
CA GLY A 295 -4.63 2.39 3.62
C GLY A 295 -5.21 1.87 2.32
N THR A 296 -5.28 0.54 2.12
CA THR A 296 -5.86 -0.09 0.90
C THR A 296 -7.35 -0.38 1.01
N LEU A 297 -7.93 -0.33 2.22
CA LEU A 297 -9.35 -0.61 2.42
C LEU A 297 -10.28 0.15 1.45
N PRO A 298 -10.10 1.46 1.17
CA PRO A 298 -10.95 2.17 0.22
C PRO A 298 -10.83 1.65 -1.23
N GLU A 299 -9.61 1.26 -1.63
CA GLU A 299 -9.33 0.73 -2.96
C GLU A 299 -9.94 -0.66 -3.13
N GLU A 300 -9.80 -1.51 -2.12
CA GLU A 300 -10.38 -2.86 -2.06
C GLU A 300 -11.92 -2.79 -2.06
N SER A 301 -12.51 -1.97 -1.19
CA SER A 301 -13.95 -1.75 -1.13
C SER A 301 -14.51 -1.26 -2.47
N SER A 302 -13.85 -0.30 -3.10
CA SER A 302 -14.22 0.23 -4.41
C SER A 302 -14.16 -0.84 -5.49
N PHE A 303 -13.11 -1.66 -5.53
CA PHE A 303 -12.98 -2.74 -6.51
C PHE A 303 -14.07 -3.79 -6.34
N PHE A 304 -14.29 -4.30 -5.12
CA PHE A 304 -15.30 -5.33 -4.88
C PHE A 304 -16.71 -4.81 -5.17
N ALA A 305 -17.01 -3.54 -4.90
CA ALA A 305 -18.27 -2.92 -5.32
C ALA A 305 -18.42 -2.92 -6.85
N SER A 306 -17.34 -2.63 -7.59
CA SER A 306 -17.37 -2.58 -9.07
C SER A 306 -17.69 -3.92 -9.73
N ILE A 307 -17.45 -5.03 -9.04
CA ILE A 307 -17.74 -6.38 -9.52
C ILE A 307 -19.01 -6.98 -8.91
N GLY A 308 -19.84 -6.16 -8.27
CA GLY A 308 -21.11 -6.58 -7.65
C GLY A 308 -20.93 -7.36 -6.33
N ARG A 309 -19.81 -7.20 -5.65
CA ARG A 309 -19.48 -7.85 -4.37
C ARG A 309 -19.19 -6.82 -3.27
N PRO A 310 -20.06 -5.81 -3.04
CA PRO A 310 -19.82 -4.80 -2.02
C PRO A 310 -19.77 -5.42 -0.63
N PHE A 311 -19.09 -4.75 0.28
CA PHE A 311 -19.10 -5.04 1.71
C PHE A 311 -19.06 -3.77 2.54
N PRO A 312 -19.69 -3.75 3.74
CA PRO A 312 -19.59 -2.64 4.67
C PRO A 312 -18.13 -2.42 5.11
N ALA A 313 -17.52 -1.30 4.70
CA ALA A 313 -16.13 -0.96 4.99
C ALA A 313 -16.06 0.17 6.03
N VAL A 314 -15.40 -0.09 7.16
CA VAL A 314 -15.26 0.86 8.27
C VAL A 314 -13.78 1.05 8.59
N CYS A 315 -13.32 2.28 8.45
CA CYS A 315 -11.93 2.66 8.71
C CYS A 315 -11.78 3.19 10.14
N ILE A 316 -10.95 2.53 10.95
CA ILE A 316 -10.66 2.90 12.34
C ILE A 316 -9.52 3.93 12.47
N ARG A 317 -9.51 4.91 11.58
CA ARG A 317 -8.57 6.02 11.61
C ARG A 317 -9.31 7.33 11.91
N THR A 318 -8.57 8.35 12.33
CA THR A 318 -9.09 9.70 12.57
C THR A 318 -8.91 10.63 11.37
N SER A 319 -8.07 10.23 10.41
CA SER A 319 -7.79 10.94 9.16
C SER A 319 -7.60 9.95 8.01
N THR A 320 -7.67 10.45 6.79
CA THR A 320 -7.43 9.65 5.59
C THR A 320 -6.67 10.44 4.55
N GLU A 321 -5.78 9.75 3.85
CA GLU A 321 -5.13 10.24 2.64
C GLU A 321 -5.93 9.97 1.36
N ARG A 322 -7.18 9.49 1.49
CA ARG A 322 -8.08 9.08 0.40
C ARG A 322 -9.40 9.88 0.41
N PRO A 323 -9.37 11.22 0.27
CA PRO A 323 -10.60 12.02 0.30
C PRO A 323 -11.56 11.66 -0.85
N GLU A 324 -11.04 11.27 -2.00
CA GLU A 324 -11.81 10.80 -3.15
C GLU A 324 -12.69 9.58 -2.85
N ALA A 325 -12.26 8.72 -1.93
CA ALA A 325 -13.04 7.57 -1.51
C ALA A 325 -14.23 7.96 -0.61
N LEU A 326 -14.08 8.99 0.21
CA LEU A 326 -15.18 9.58 0.98
C LEU A 326 -16.18 10.29 0.06
N ASP A 327 -15.71 10.99 -0.97
CA ASP A 327 -16.57 11.63 -1.99
C ASP A 327 -17.50 10.60 -2.68
N LYS A 328 -17.08 9.34 -2.73
CA LYS A 328 -17.83 8.23 -3.36
C LYS A 328 -18.42 7.25 -2.35
N ALA A 329 -18.38 7.57 -1.07
CA ALA A 329 -18.93 6.75 0.01
C ALA A 329 -18.45 5.28 0.04
N CYS A 330 -17.20 5.02 -0.39
CA CYS A 330 -16.64 3.66 -0.41
C CYS A 330 -16.39 3.08 0.98
N PHE A 331 -16.24 3.92 1.98
CA PHE A 331 -16.02 3.49 3.36
C PHE A 331 -16.50 4.55 4.35
N THR A 332 -16.66 4.15 5.61
CA THR A 332 -16.99 5.05 6.72
C THR A 332 -15.78 5.27 7.61
N LEU A 333 -15.42 6.52 7.88
CA LEU A 333 -14.34 6.87 8.83
C LEU A 333 -14.92 6.94 10.24
N ALA A 334 -14.45 6.06 11.14
CA ALA A 334 -15.06 5.85 12.46
C ALA A 334 -14.21 6.34 13.64
N GLY A 335 -12.88 6.35 13.50
CA GLY A 335 -11.98 6.44 14.65
C GLY A 335 -12.01 5.17 15.51
N ILE A 336 -11.53 5.29 16.75
CA ILE A 336 -11.32 4.14 17.67
C ILE A 336 -12.21 4.20 18.92
N SER A 337 -13.09 5.19 19.06
CA SER A 337 -13.98 5.27 20.21
C SER A 337 -15.12 4.25 20.10
N GLU A 338 -15.53 3.65 21.23
CA GLU A 338 -16.62 2.68 21.28
C GLU A 338 -17.88 3.20 20.60
N LYS A 339 -18.37 4.37 21.03
CA LYS A 339 -19.59 4.98 20.48
C LYS A 339 -19.47 5.23 18.97
N GLY A 340 -18.34 5.78 18.52
CA GLY A 340 -18.11 6.11 17.11
C GLY A 340 -18.07 4.86 16.25
N LEU A 341 -17.33 3.83 16.68
CA LEU A 341 -17.17 2.59 15.94
C LEU A 341 -18.47 1.79 15.86
N LEU A 342 -19.19 1.65 16.99
CA LEU A 342 -20.49 0.98 17.01
C LEU A 342 -21.50 1.64 16.06
N GLN A 343 -21.54 2.98 16.03
CA GLN A 343 -22.44 3.71 15.15
C GLN A 343 -22.01 3.60 13.69
N ALA A 344 -20.73 3.69 13.38
CA ALA A 344 -20.22 3.59 12.02
C ALA A 344 -20.47 2.20 11.41
N VAL A 345 -20.22 1.13 12.18
CA VAL A 345 -20.52 -0.24 11.73
C VAL A 345 -22.03 -0.43 11.54
N HIS A 346 -22.85 0.07 12.48
CA HIS A 346 -24.30 -0.01 12.35
C HIS A 346 -24.81 0.67 11.08
N THR A 347 -24.41 1.91 10.84
CA THR A 347 -24.79 2.66 9.63
C THR A 347 -24.33 1.96 8.35
N ALA A 348 -23.08 1.48 8.31
CA ALA A 348 -22.55 0.80 7.12
C ALA A 348 -23.30 -0.50 6.82
N VAL A 349 -23.67 -1.27 7.86
CA VAL A 349 -24.42 -2.53 7.71
C VAL A 349 -25.87 -2.27 7.32
N GLU A 350 -26.54 -1.25 7.85
CA GLU A 350 -27.90 -0.89 7.43
C GLU A 350 -27.96 -0.46 5.98
N LEU A 351 -27.00 0.38 5.53
CA LEU A 351 -26.91 0.79 4.12
C LEU A 351 -26.68 -0.39 3.18
N ASP A 352 -25.88 -1.40 3.59
CA ASP A 352 -25.73 -2.64 2.84
C ASP A 352 -27.04 -3.41 2.75
N ALA A 353 -27.75 -3.55 3.87
CA ALA A 353 -29.03 -4.25 3.93
C ALA A 353 -30.15 -3.57 3.10
N GLU A 354 -30.09 -2.25 2.98
CA GLU A 354 -30.98 -1.45 2.12
C GLU A 354 -30.58 -1.52 0.63
N GLY A 355 -29.48 -2.14 0.28
CA GLY A 355 -28.91 -2.12 -1.07
C GLY A 355 -28.39 -0.74 -1.49
N SER A 356 -28.03 0.09 -0.51
CA SER A 356 -27.60 1.48 -0.72
C SER A 356 -26.08 1.65 -0.80
N LEU A 357 -25.29 0.56 -0.75
CA LEU A 357 -23.85 0.64 -0.97
C LEU A 357 -23.57 1.06 -2.42
N PRO A 358 -22.59 1.95 -2.65
CA PRO A 358 -22.30 2.44 -3.97
C PRO A 358 -21.93 1.31 -4.94
N GLU A 359 -22.67 1.18 -6.03
CA GLU A 359 -22.30 0.31 -7.15
C GLU A 359 -21.19 0.94 -8.01
N ALA A 360 -21.07 2.28 -7.95
CA ALA A 360 -20.08 3.03 -8.71
C ALA A 360 -18.85 3.31 -7.84
N PRO A 361 -17.74 2.63 -8.13
CA PRO A 361 -16.51 2.84 -7.38
C PRO A 361 -15.93 4.24 -7.64
N VAL A 362 -14.89 4.59 -6.89
CA VAL A 362 -14.02 5.71 -7.23
C VAL A 362 -13.45 5.43 -8.64
N PRO A 363 -13.67 6.30 -9.63
CA PRO A 363 -13.19 6.05 -11.00
C PRO A 363 -11.69 5.76 -11.07
N ASP A 364 -10.92 6.48 -10.24
CA ASP A 364 -9.47 6.34 -10.17
C ASP A 364 -9.01 5.02 -9.51
N TYR A 365 -9.92 4.26 -8.89
CA TYR A 365 -9.64 2.95 -8.27
C TYR A 365 -10.23 1.76 -9.07
N ALA A 366 -10.89 2.04 -10.18
CA ALA A 366 -11.46 1.01 -11.05
C ALA A 366 -10.64 0.75 -12.31
N ASP A 367 -9.54 1.50 -12.50
CA ASP A 367 -8.71 1.37 -13.71
C ASP A 367 -7.83 0.12 -13.64
N GLU A 368 -8.08 -0.80 -14.56
CA GLU A 368 -7.34 -2.06 -14.69
C GLU A 368 -6.17 -1.98 -15.69
N ALA A 369 -5.78 -0.77 -16.12
CA ALA A 369 -4.70 -0.55 -17.09
C ALA A 369 -3.58 0.36 -16.56
N VAL A 370 -3.45 0.50 -15.24
CA VAL A 370 -2.47 1.39 -14.59
C VAL A 370 -1.06 1.01 -14.98
N SER A 371 -0.71 -0.28 -14.98
CA SER A 371 0.62 -0.74 -15.40
C SER A 371 0.98 -0.33 -16.83
N THR A 372 0.00 -0.34 -17.74
CA THR A 372 0.18 0.11 -19.13
C THR A 372 0.44 1.61 -19.21
N LYS A 373 -0.30 2.41 -18.43
CA LYS A 373 -0.07 3.86 -18.35
C LYS A 373 1.33 4.16 -17.84
N VAL A 374 1.73 3.51 -16.74
CA VAL A 374 3.06 3.68 -16.12
C VAL A 374 4.18 3.36 -17.13
N VAL A 375 4.12 2.22 -17.82
CA VAL A 375 5.11 1.86 -18.85
C VAL A 375 5.18 2.91 -19.96
N LYS A 376 4.03 3.37 -20.48
CA LYS A 376 4.01 4.40 -21.54
C LYS A 376 4.57 5.72 -21.07
N ILE A 377 4.28 6.14 -19.83
CA ILE A 377 4.78 7.40 -19.29
C ILE A 377 6.30 7.32 -19.07
N ILE A 378 6.81 6.23 -18.48
CA ILE A 378 8.26 6.02 -18.30
C ILE A 378 8.96 6.07 -19.65
N GLN A 379 8.49 5.30 -20.64
CA GLN A 379 9.07 5.28 -21.99
C GLN A 379 9.09 6.66 -22.65
N SER A 380 8.01 7.45 -22.45
CA SER A 380 7.89 8.76 -23.07
C SER A 380 8.73 9.83 -22.39
N TYR A 381 8.73 9.83 -21.04
CA TYR A 381 9.24 10.95 -20.27
C TYR A 381 10.69 10.83 -19.82
N THR A 382 11.29 9.65 -19.85
CA THR A 382 12.73 9.50 -19.52
C THR A 382 13.58 10.44 -20.37
N GLY A 383 13.46 10.39 -21.71
CA GLY A 383 14.20 11.28 -22.60
C GLY A 383 13.78 12.76 -22.48
N VAL A 384 12.50 13.06 -22.18
CA VAL A 384 12.04 14.43 -21.94
C VAL A 384 12.73 15.02 -20.70
N VAL A 385 12.78 14.25 -19.60
CA VAL A 385 13.45 14.69 -18.37
C VAL A 385 14.95 14.85 -18.60
N ASP A 386 15.59 13.91 -19.26
CA ASP A 386 17.02 13.99 -19.58
C ASP A 386 17.34 15.26 -20.37
N LYS A 387 16.54 15.60 -21.38
CA LYS A 387 16.74 16.78 -22.20
C LYS A 387 16.37 18.08 -21.46
N MET A 388 15.18 18.14 -20.87
CA MET A 388 14.62 19.41 -20.38
C MET A 388 15.05 19.74 -18.95
N VAL A 389 15.29 18.74 -18.12
CA VAL A 389 15.69 18.93 -16.71
C VAL A 389 17.21 18.81 -16.57
N TRP A 390 17.80 17.74 -17.09
CA TRP A 390 19.21 17.42 -16.86
C TRP A 390 20.13 17.91 -17.96
N ARG A 391 19.57 18.39 -19.11
CA ARG A 391 20.32 18.89 -20.27
C ARG A 391 21.39 17.89 -20.74
N LYS A 392 21.09 16.59 -20.65
CA LYS A 392 21.97 15.58 -21.20
C LYS A 392 22.01 15.67 -22.73
N SER A 393 23.18 15.48 -23.31
CA SER A 393 23.32 15.28 -24.75
C SER A 393 22.66 13.96 -25.12
N ILE A 394 21.68 14.01 -26.01
CA ILE A 394 20.96 12.85 -26.52
C ILE A 394 21.65 12.37 -27.78
#